data_8d62c645f69df8538c0502edcfc0d25a
#
_entry.id   8d62c645f69df8538c0502edcfc0d25a
#
_cell.length_a   1.000
_cell.length_b   1.000
_cell.length_c   1.000
_cell.angle_alpha   90.00
_cell.angle_beta   90.00
_cell.angle_gamma   90.00
#
_symmetry.space_group_name_H-M   'P 1'
#
loop_
_entity.id
_entity.type
_entity.pdbx_description
1 polymer ?
#
loop_
_entity_poly.entity_id
_entity_poly.type
_entity_poly.pdbx_seq_one_letter_code
_entity_poly.pdbx_strand_id
1 'polypeptide(L)'
;MGISALQSLELIERLHAYDSVSAPALAAPGASWIGTAVGIAGVPVLIGAGELEEIIETPPVTTIPGTKTWVLGVSAYKGALLPIFSGDVLFRKRPYIGRLRDYCMVIRRPGMYFGLTLSHVQRDLRFPIEQRSMDHPVDPDFAAYALGGFMYKGDFMVVLDIEKLVGDEELSNASARRVSSIKGKGNE
;
A
#
# COMPACT_ATOMS: atom_id res chain seq x y z
N MET A 1 -17.72 38.13 -4.74
CA MET A 1 -18.46 36.91 -5.12
C MET A 1 -18.43 35.99 -3.92
N GLY A 2 -19.54 35.84 -3.22
CA GLY A 2 -19.64 35.05 -1.97
C GLY A 2 -19.83 33.58 -2.29
N ILE A 3 -19.09 32.72 -1.62
CA ILE A 3 -19.31 31.29 -1.64
C ILE A 3 -20.68 31.02 -1.03
N SER A 4 -21.53 30.27 -1.75
CA SER A 4 -22.90 29.95 -1.27
C SER A 4 -22.83 29.16 0.03
N ALA A 5 -23.76 29.42 0.95
CA ALA A 5 -23.87 28.73 2.25
C ALA A 5 -23.94 27.19 2.09
N LEU A 6 -24.47 26.70 0.98
CA LEU A 6 -24.52 25.28 0.63
C LEU A 6 -23.13 24.71 0.31
N GLN A 7 -22.27 25.46 -0.38
CA GLN A 7 -20.89 25.03 -0.67
C GLN A 7 -20.03 25.02 0.60
N SER A 8 -20.29 25.90 1.55
CA SER A 8 -19.61 25.92 2.86
C SER A 8 -20.00 24.71 3.72
N LEU A 9 -21.26 24.29 3.69
CA LEU A 9 -21.75 23.09 4.39
C LEU A 9 -21.15 21.81 3.81
N GLU A 10 -21.10 21.70 2.49
CA GLU A 10 -20.50 20.54 1.81
C GLU A 10 -18.99 20.42 2.07
N LEU A 11 -18.29 21.55 2.18
CA LEU A 11 -16.87 21.58 2.55
C LEU A 11 -16.65 21.16 4.01
N ILE A 12 -17.54 21.59 4.92
CA ILE A 12 -17.48 21.22 6.35
C ILE A 12 -17.80 19.74 6.53
N GLU A 13 -18.78 19.19 5.82
CA GLU A 13 -19.07 17.75 5.84
C GLU A 13 -17.92 16.91 5.30
N ARG A 14 -17.24 17.33 4.23
CA ARG A 14 -16.04 16.69 3.71
C ARG A 14 -14.87 16.75 4.69
N LEU A 15 -14.66 17.88 5.38
CA LEU A 15 -13.62 18.01 6.40
C LEU A 15 -13.92 17.13 7.62
N HIS A 16 -15.17 17.03 8.06
CA HIS A 16 -15.57 16.13 9.15
C HIS A 16 -15.46 14.64 8.75
N ALA A 17 -15.75 14.29 7.51
CA ALA A 17 -15.56 12.94 7.00
C ALA A 17 -14.06 12.55 6.94
N TYR A 18 -13.17 13.52 6.66
CA TYR A 18 -11.73 13.30 6.67
C TYR A 18 -11.16 13.18 8.09
N ASP A 19 -11.65 13.99 9.03
CA ASP A 19 -11.26 13.93 10.45
C ASP A 19 -11.76 12.63 11.13
N SER A 20 -12.89 12.09 10.71
CA SER A 20 -13.42 10.84 11.28
C SER A 20 -12.60 9.58 10.88
N VAL A 21 -11.77 9.68 9.84
CA VAL A 21 -10.85 8.60 9.45
C VAL A 21 -9.48 8.69 10.15
N SER A 22 -9.11 9.86 10.68
CA SER A 22 -7.78 10.13 11.25
C SER A 22 -7.75 10.36 12.77
N ALA A 23 -8.88 10.56 13.45
CA ALA A 23 -8.88 10.61 14.91
C ALA A 23 -8.90 9.15 15.45
N PRO A 24 -7.97 8.76 16.35
CA PRO A 24 -8.17 7.55 17.13
C PRO A 24 -9.40 7.80 18.00
N ALA A 25 -10.56 7.29 17.56
CA ALA A 25 -11.72 7.19 18.46
C ALA A 25 -11.17 6.54 19.73
N LEU A 26 -11.45 7.15 20.90
CA LEU A 26 -11.20 6.54 22.20
C LEU A 26 -11.88 5.16 22.15
N ALA A 27 -11.10 4.14 21.83
CA ALA A 27 -11.62 2.80 21.64
C ALA A 27 -12.28 2.37 22.93
N ALA A 28 -13.48 1.84 22.83
CA ALA A 28 -14.15 1.24 23.98
C ALA A 28 -13.22 0.22 24.62
N PRO A 29 -13.18 0.10 25.98
CA PRO A 29 -12.34 -0.87 26.66
C PRO A 29 -12.61 -2.27 26.09
N GLY A 30 -11.55 -2.94 25.57
CA GLY A 30 -11.66 -4.26 24.93
C GLY A 30 -11.78 -4.25 23.40
N ALA A 31 -11.68 -3.11 22.73
CA ALA A 31 -11.61 -3.06 21.27
C ALA A 31 -10.34 -3.76 20.77
N SER A 32 -10.49 -4.58 19.72
CA SER A 32 -9.36 -5.30 19.09
C SER A 32 -9.12 -4.79 17.69
N TRP A 33 -7.87 -4.51 17.37
CA TRP A 33 -7.43 -4.36 16.01
C TRP A 33 -7.24 -5.74 15.37
N ILE A 34 -7.73 -5.90 14.14
CA ILE A 34 -7.69 -7.18 13.43
C ILE A 34 -6.96 -6.96 12.10
N GLY A 35 -6.08 -7.88 11.75
CA GLY A 35 -5.38 -7.83 10.48
C GLY A 35 -4.64 -9.10 10.11
N THR A 36 -3.87 -9.00 9.04
CA THR A 36 -3.06 -10.07 8.48
C THR A 36 -1.59 -9.67 8.53
N ALA A 37 -0.74 -10.54 9.06
CA ALA A 37 0.70 -10.38 8.93
C ALA A 37 1.17 -10.94 7.59
N VAL A 38 1.98 -10.17 6.89
CA VAL A 38 2.61 -10.53 5.62
C VAL A 38 4.09 -10.20 5.64
N GLY A 39 4.89 -10.93 4.87
CA GLY A 39 6.30 -10.63 4.68
C GLY A 39 6.54 -9.86 3.39
N ILE A 40 7.02 -8.63 3.47
CA ILE A 40 7.40 -7.82 2.33
C ILE A 40 8.88 -7.44 2.47
N ALA A 41 9.68 -7.72 1.46
CA ALA A 41 11.11 -7.41 1.44
C ALA A 41 11.89 -7.95 2.66
N GLY A 42 11.43 -9.06 3.23
CA GLY A 42 12.00 -9.68 4.43
C GLY A 42 11.54 -9.04 5.74
N VAL A 43 10.67 -8.03 5.70
CA VAL A 43 10.10 -7.36 6.87
C VAL A 43 8.69 -7.89 7.12
N PRO A 44 8.37 -8.34 8.35
CA PRO A 44 7.01 -8.65 8.72
C PRO A 44 6.22 -7.36 8.95
N VAL A 45 5.11 -7.21 8.22
CA VAL A 45 4.21 -6.06 8.35
C VAL A 45 2.78 -6.53 8.59
N LEU A 46 1.97 -5.67 9.18
CA LEU A 46 0.56 -5.91 9.45
C LEU A 46 -0.30 -5.09 8.47
N ILE A 47 -1.29 -5.74 7.88
CA ILE A 47 -2.30 -5.10 7.04
C ILE A 47 -3.64 -5.19 7.77
N GLY A 48 -4.34 -4.08 7.93
CA GLY A 48 -5.64 -4.03 8.57
C GLY A 48 -6.70 -4.84 7.83
N ALA A 49 -7.67 -5.38 8.57
CA ALA A 49 -8.81 -6.05 7.97
C ALA A 49 -9.58 -5.06 7.08
N GLY A 50 -9.86 -5.44 5.82
CA GLY A 50 -10.54 -4.58 4.85
C GLY A 50 -9.62 -3.69 4.00
N GLU A 51 -8.31 -3.63 4.32
CA GLU A 51 -7.35 -2.84 3.56
C GLU A 51 -6.96 -3.46 2.19
N LEU A 52 -7.22 -4.72 2.00
CA LEU A 52 -6.96 -5.44 0.75
C LEU A 52 -8.22 -6.19 0.28
N GLU A 53 -8.31 -6.48 -1.01
CA GLU A 53 -9.40 -7.27 -1.57
C GLU A 53 -9.23 -8.75 -1.18
N GLU A 54 -8.07 -9.32 -1.46
CA GLU A 54 -7.72 -10.69 -1.07
C GLU A 54 -6.22 -10.95 -1.17
N ILE A 55 -5.79 -12.11 -0.67
CA ILE A 55 -4.45 -12.66 -0.87
C ILE A 55 -4.58 -13.95 -1.65
N ILE A 56 -3.88 -14.03 -2.77
CA ILE A 56 -3.89 -15.14 -3.72
C ILE A 56 -2.50 -15.73 -3.89
N GLU A 57 -2.39 -16.89 -4.48
CA GLU A 57 -1.14 -17.35 -5.07
C GLU A 57 -0.75 -16.41 -6.22
N THR A 58 0.53 -16.13 -6.36
CA THR A 58 1.00 -15.22 -7.42
C THR A 58 0.71 -15.85 -8.79
N PRO A 59 -0.15 -15.23 -9.60
CA PRO A 59 -0.53 -15.78 -10.88
C PRO A 59 0.62 -15.66 -11.90
N PRO A 60 0.58 -16.40 -13.00
CA PRO A 60 1.53 -16.24 -14.10
C PRO A 60 1.54 -14.79 -14.61
N VAL A 61 2.73 -14.22 -14.76
CA VAL A 61 2.92 -12.80 -15.10
C VAL A 61 3.51 -12.67 -16.50
N THR A 62 2.89 -11.81 -17.34
CA THR A 62 3.43 -11.40 -18.63
C THR A 62 4.16 -10.07 -18.48
N THR A 63 5.46 -10.05 -18.74
CA THR A 63 6.30 -8.85 -18.60
C THR A 63 5.90 -7.76 -19.61
N ILE A 64 5.92 -6.51 -19.17
CA ILE A 64 5.68 -5.34 -20.03
C ILE A 64 7.00 -4.58 -20.23
N PRO A 65 7.51 -4.45 -21.46
CA PRO A 65 8.72 -3.66 -21.74
C PRO A 65 8.53 -2.17 -21.39
N GLY A 66 9.61 -1.54 -20.93
CA GLY A 66 9.62 -0.10 -20.64
C GLY A 66 8.90 0.30 -19.35
N THR A 67 8.71 -0.64 -18.44
CA THR A 67 8.21 -0.38 -17.07
C THR A 67 9.36 -0.27 -16.07
N LYS A 68 9.09 0.29 -14.90
CA LYS A 68 10.05 0.31 -13.79
C LYS A 68 10.37 -1.09 -13.30
N THR A 69 11.51 -1.26 -12.64
CA THR A 69 12.05 -2.56 -12.22
C THR A 69 11.17 -3.30 -11.20
N TRP A 70 10.37 -2.58 -10.43
CA TRP A 70 9.42 -3.17 -9.48
C TRP A 70 8.10 -3.63 -10.14
N VAL A 71 7.85 -3.28 -11.41
CA VAL A 71 6.72 -3.82 -12.19
C VAL A 71 7.13 -5.16 -12.78
N LEU A 72 6.54 -6.24 -12.29
CA LEU A 72 6.78 -7.59 -12.83
C LEU A 72 6.06 -7.79 -14.17
N GLY A 73 4.90 -7.17 -14.34
CA GLY A 73 4.09 -7.26 -15.54
C GLY A 73 2.60 -7.26 -15.23
N VAL A 74 1.82 -7.97 -16.06
CA VAL A 74 0.36 -8.12 -15.89
C VAL A 74 -0.04 -9.58 -15.88
N SER A 75 -1.15 -9.87 -15.22
CA SER A 75 -1.80 -11.17 -15.21
C SER A 75 -3.30 -11.04 -15.50
N ALA A 76 -3.91 -12.09 -16.01
CA ALA A 76 -5.36 -12.18 -16.08
C ALA A 76 -5.91 -12.63 -14.72
N TYR A 77 -6.79 -11.85 -14.13
CA TYR A 77 -7.36 -12.13 -12.84
C TYR A 77 -8.84 -11.69 -12.79
N LYS A 78 -9.75 -12.62 -12.46
CA LYS A 78 -11.21 -12.38 -12.40
C LYS A 78 -11.76 -11.63 -13.63
N GLY A 79 -11.29 -11.96 -14.83
CA GLY A 79 -11.75 -11.35 -16.08
C GLY A 79 -11.19 -9.95 -16.36
N ALA A 80 -10.25 -9.45 -15.57
CA ALA A 80 -9.56 -8.17 -15.76
C ALA A 80 -8.03 -8.37 -15.83
N LEU A 81 -7.32 -7.36 -16.32
CA LEU A 81 -5.88 -7.31 -16.23
C LEU A 81 -5.48 -6.76 -14.86
N LEU A 82 -4.64 -7.52 -14.14
CA LEU A 82 -4.08 -7.15 -12.85
C LEU A 82 -2.58 -6.87 -13.04
N PRO A 83 -2.12 -5.62 -12.92
CA PRO A 83 -0.70 -5.31 -12.80
C PRO A 83 -0.12 -5.98 -11.55
N ILE A 84 1.04 -6.62 -11.67
CA ILE A 84 1.73 -7.28 -10.57
C ILE A 84 3.02 -6.55 -10.28
N PHE A 85 3.18 -6.12 -9.04
CA PHE A 85 4.33 -5.38 -8.54
C PHE A 85 5.14 -6.23 -7.56
N SER A 86 6.45 -6.11 -7.62
CA SER A 86 7.33 -6.74 -6.65
C SER A 86 7.41 -5.93 -5.36
N GLY A 87 6.89 -6.46 -4.26
CA GLY A 87 7.04 -5.85 -2.95
C GLY A 87 8.53 -5.70 -2.56
N ASP A 88 9.35 -6.71 -2.86
CA ASP A 88 10.77 -6.66 -2.55
C ASP A 88 11.49 -5.50 -3.26
N VAL A 89 11.25 -5.33 -4.57
CA VAL A 89 11.92 -4.28 -5.36
C VAL A 89 11.35 -2.90 -5.05
N LEU A 90 10.05 -2.80 -4.86
CA LEU A 90 9.37 -1.53 -4.57
C LEU A 90 9.91 -0.90 -3.28
N PHE A 91 9.97 -1.66 -2.18
CA PHE A 91 10.41 -1.15 -0.89
C PHE A 91 11.94 -1.05 -0.78
N ARG A 92 12.69 -2.09 -1.15
CA ARG A 92 14.15 -2.10 -1.02
C ARG A 92 14.89 -1.35 -2.11
N LYS A 93 14.22 -1.01 -3.22
CA LYS A 93 14.81 -0.34 -4.40
C LYS A 93 16.06 -1.05 -4.95
N ARG A 94 16.13 -2.37 -4.74
CA ARG A 94 17.21 -3.24 -5.21
C ARG A 94 16.66 -4.25 -6.22
N PRO A 95 17.42 -4.63 -7.25
CA PRO A 95 17.01 -5.67 -8.18
C PRO A 95 16.67 -6.95 -7.42
N TYR A 96 15.54 -7.56 -7.77
CA TYR A 96 15.18 -8.86 -7.22
C TYR A 96 16.08 -9.93 -7.84
N ILE A 97 16.75 -10.70 -6.99
CA ILE A 97 17.55 -11.86 -7.39
C ILE A 97 16.89 -13.08 -6.75
N GLY A 98 16.19 -13.88 -7.55
CA GLY A 98 15.59 -15.09 -7.04
C GLY A 98 14.25 -15.47 -7.70
N ARG A 99 13.55 -16.41 -7.05
CA ARG A 99 12.25 -16.90 -7.49
C ARG A 99 11.15 -15.88 -7.14
N LEU A 100 10.16 -15.74 -8.01
CA LEU A 100 8.94 -14.98 -7.74
C LEU A 100 8.32 -15.44 -6.42
N ARG A 101 7.81 -14.48 -5.63
CA ARG A 101 7.13 -14.77 -4.36
C ARG A 101 5.87 -15.58 -4.60
N ASP A 102 5.56 -16.47 -3.67
CA ASP A 102 4.45 -17.42 -3.82
C ASP A 102 3.08 -16.76 -3.66
N TYR A 103 3.01 -15.63 -2.94
CA TYR A 103 1.76 -14.93 -2.67
C TYR A 103 1.74 -13.51 -3.22
N CYS A 104 0.54 -13.05 -3.49
CA CYS A 104 0.25 -11.70 -3.95
C CYS A 104 -0.98 -11.15 -3.24
N MET A 105 -0.87 -9.99 -2.60
CA MET A 105 -2.04 -9.28 -2.08
C MET A 105 -2.63 -8.39 -3.17
N VAL A 106 -3.94 -8.47 -3.37
CA VAL A 106 -4.69 -7.68 -4.33
C VAL A 106 -5.24 -6.46 -3.62
N ILE A 107 -4.86 -5.29 -4.10
CA ILE A 107 -5.29 -4.00 -3.57
C ILE A 107 -6.18 -3.34 -4.61
N ARG A 108 -7.38 -2.93 -4.18
CA ARG A 108 -8.32 -2.17 -5.00
C ARG A 108 -8.71 -0.89 -4.28
N ARG A 109 -8.45 0.24 -4.92
CA ARG A 109 -8.85 1.58 -4.50
C ARG A 109 -9.37 2.35 -5.72
N PRO A 110 -10.11 3.44 -5.55
CA PRO A 110 -10.50 4.30 -6.67
C PRO A 110 -9.28 4.71 -7.50
N GLY A 111 -9.29 4.37 -8.79
CA GLY A 111 -8.18 4.66 -9.71
C GLY A 111 -6.95 3.76 -9.60
N MET A 112 -6.91 2.80 -8.65
CA MET A 112 -5.74 1.94 -8.43
C MET A 112 -6.18 0.48 -8.22
N TYR A 113 -5.67 -0.43 -9.06
CA TYR A 113 -5.91 -1.86 -8.96
C TYR A 113 -4.65 -2.62 -9.33
N PHE A 114 -4.06 -3.32 -8.37
CA PHE A 114 -2.81 -4.05 -8.58
C PHE A 114 -2.63 -5.17 -7.57
N GLY A 115 -1.72 -6.09 -7.89
CA GLY A 115 -1.21 -7.09 -6.98
C GLY A 115 0.19 -6.74 -6.50
N LEU A 116 0.47 -6.88 -5.21
CA LEU A 116 1.79 -6.71 -4.61
C LEU A 116 2.30 -8.05 -4.08
N THR A 117 3.46 -8.51 -4.55
CA THR A 117 4.00 -9.81 -4.14
C THR A 117 4.56 -9.78 -2.73
N LEU A 118 4.41 -10.90 -2.01
CA LEU A 118 4.82 -11.07 -0.62
C LEU A 118 5.27 -12.50 -0.33
N SER A 119 6.00 -12.72 0.77
CA SER A 119 6.67 -13.99 1.05
C SER A 119 5.86 -14.97 1.90
N HIS A 120 5.17 -14.49 2.91
CA HIS A 120 4.37 -15.33 3.81
C HIS A 120 3.13 -14.58 4.29
N VAL A 121 2.17 -15.32 4.81
CA VAL A 121 0.86 -14.82 5.22
C VAL A 121 0.44 -15.49 6.52
N GLN A 122 0.05 -14.70 7.51
CA GLN A 122 -0.62 -15.17 8.71
C GLN A 122 -1.88 -14.33 8.95
N ARG A 123 -3.05 -14.92 8.79
CA ARG A 123 -4.35 -14.24 8.84
C ARG A 123 -4.90 -14.16 10.27
N ASP A 124 -5.92 -13.34 10.45
CA ASP A 124 -6.78 -13.26 11.63
C ASP A 124 -6.03 -12.96 12.94
N LEU A 125 -4.94 -12.19 12.87
CA LEU A 125 -4.27 -11.70 14.06
C LEU A 125 -5.13 -10.63 14.72
N ARG A 126 -5.19 -10.73 16.07
CA ARG A 126 -5.95 -9.79 16.90
C ARG A 126 -5.03 -9.19 17.95
N PHE A 127 -5.09 -7.90 18.07
CA PHE A 127 -4.32 -7.13 19.06
C PHE A 127 -5.24 -6.19 19.82
N PRO A 128 -5.12 -6.11 21.16
CA PRO A 128 -5.78 -5.04 21.92
C PRO A 128 -5.34 -3.67 21.36
N ILE A 129 -6.30 -2.79 21.07
CA ILE A 129 -5.98 -1.52 20.36
C ILE A 129 -5.09 -0.61 21.21
N GLU A 130 -5.21 -0.70 22.53
CA GLU A 130 -4.41 0.01 23.51
C GLU A 130 -2.92 -0.40 23.52
N GLN A 131 -2.58 -1.56 22.94
CA GLN A 131 -1.20 -2.02 22.81
C GLN A 131 -0.51 -1.48 21.55
N ARG A 132 -1.22 -0.69 20.74
CA ARG A 132 -0.62 -0.06 19.57
C ARG A 132 0.43 0.95 20.01
N SER A 133 1.63 0.81 19.51
CA SER A 133 2.74 1.71 19.78
C SER A 133 3.16 2.47 18.53
N MET A 134 3.58 3.74 18.72
CA MET A 134 4.17 4.59 17.69
C MET A 134 5.68 4.79 17.90
N ASP A 135 6.20 4.37 19.04
CA ASP A 135 7.56 4.75 19.53
C ASP A 135 8.63 3.72 19.21
N HIS A 136 8.29 2.61 18.57
CA HIS A 136 9.26 1.59 18.21
C HIS A 136 9.98 1.94 16.89
N PRO A 137 11.26 1.57 16.77
CA PRO A 137 12.00 1.69 15.52
C PRO A 137 11.31 0.92 14.39
N VAL A 138 11.07 1.58 13.29
CA VAL A 138 10.52 1.00 12.07
C VAL A 138 11.62 0.89 11.03
N ASP A 139 11.61 -0.18 10.25
CA ASP A 139 12.52 -0.32 9.12
C ASP A 139 12.41 0.92 8.20
N PRO A 140 13.53 1.59 7.86
CA PRO A 140 13.52 2.86 7.12
C PRO A 140 12.74 2.82 5.80
N ASP A 141 12.72 1.67 5.12
CA ASP A 141 12.02 1.51 3.85
C ASP A 141 10.48 1.49 4.02
N PHE A 142 9.99 1.26 5.24
CA PHE A 142 8.57 1.23 5.59
C PHE A 142 8.13 2.44 6.41
N ALA A 143 9.05 3.25 6.91
CA ALA A 143 8.75 4.34 7.84
C ALA A 143 7.74 5.36 7.27
N ALA A 144 7.81 5.66 5.97
CA ALA A 144 6.88 6.59 5.31
C ALA A 144 5.43 6.08 5.31
N TYR A 145 5.23 4.77 5.39
CA TYR A 145 3.92 4.11 5.32
C TYR A 145 3.48 3.52 6.66
N ALA A 146 4.16 3.85 7.76
CA ALA A 146 3.88 3.29 9.07
C ALA A 146 2.71 4.01 9.77
N LEU A 147 1.78 3.22 10.31
CA LEU A 147 0.70 3.66 11.21
C LEU A 147 0.93 3.18 12.65
N GLY A 148 2.20 3.13 13.12
CA GLY A 148 2.56 2.44 14.36
C GLY A 148 2.54 0.93 14.20
N GLY A 149 2.42 0.19 15.29
CA GLY A 149 2.45 -1.28 15.21
C GLY A 149 2.17 -1.95 16.54
N PHE A 150 2.38 -3.26 16.57
CA PHE A 150 2.13 -4.11 17.72
C PHE A 150 3.33 -5.05 17.97
N MET A 151 3.55 -5.38 19.24
CA MET A 151 4.47 -6.47 19.60
C MET A 151 3.81 -7.82 19.35
N TYR A 152 4.48 -8.70 18.61
CA TYR A 152 4.01 -10.06 18.36
C TYR A 152 5.16 -11.06 18.46
N LYS A 153 5.06 -12.01 19.40
CA LYS A 153 6.09 -13.03 19.65
C LYS A 153 7.51 -12.48 19.90
N GLY A 154 7.62 -11.28 20.44
CA GLY A 154 8.90 -10.62 20.72
C GLY A 154 9.39 -9.65 19.65
N ASP A 155 8.76 -9.62 18.47
CA ASP A 155 9.10 -8.72 17.40
C ASP A 155 8.06 -7.59 17.26
N PHE A 156 8.51 -6.39 16.91
CA PHE A 156 7.62 -5.29 16.57
C PHE A 156 7.20 -5.39 15.11
N MET A 157 5.90 -5.47 14.88
CA MET A 157 5.32 -5.52 13.54
C MET A 157 4.61 -4.22 13.22
N VAL A 158 5.08 -3.52 12.20
CA VAL A 158 4.50 -2.25 11.76
C VAL A 158 3.17 -2.46 11.03
N VAL A 159 2.18 -1.63 11.32
CA VAL A 159 0.93 -1.54 10.55
C VAL A 159 1.18 -0.68 9.32
N LEU A 160 0.97 -1.24 8.14
CA LEU A 160 1.17 -0.56 6.86
C LEU A 160 -0.06 0.28 6.48
N ASP A 161 0.17 1.53 6.14
CA ASP A 161 -0.83 2.46 5.60
C ASP A 161 -0.99 2.23 4.10
N ILE A 162 -2.03 1.53 3.71
CA ILE A 162 -2.31 1.22 2.31
C ILE A 162 -2.73 2.49 1.54
N GLU A 163 -3.40 3.45 2.18
CA GLU A 163 -3.79 4.71 1.54
C GLU A 163 -2.55 5.55 1.18
N LYS A 164 -1.58 5.65 2.09
CA LYS A 164 -0.31 6.32 1.79
C LYS A 164 0.49 5.60 0.70
N LEU A 165 0.50 4.27 0.74
CA LEU A 165 1.19 3.48 -0.28
C LEU A 165 0.56 3.70 -1.67
N VAL A 166 -0.77 3.68 -1.77
CA VAL A 166 -1.50 3.92 -3.03
C VAL A 166 -1.36 5.36 -3.51
N GLY A 167 -1.27 6.33 -2.59
CA GLY A 167 -1.06 7.74 -2.88
C GLY A 167 0.38 8.11 -3.28
N ASP A 168 1.33 7.18 -3.21
CA ASP A 168 2.72 7.44 -3.57
C ASP A 168 2.87 7.68 -5.09
N GLU A 169 3.50 8.81 -5.45
CA GLU A 169 3.73 9.16 -6.85
C GLU A 169 4.60 8.13 -7.58
N GLU A 170 5.50 7.46 -6.87
CA GLU A 170 6.34 6.42 -7.45
C GLU A 170 5.50 5.22 -7.89
N LEU A 171 4.51 4.83 -7.07
CA LEU A 171 3.60 3.73 -7.38
C LEU A 171 2.67 4.09 -8.54
N SER A 172 2.19 5.32 -8.59
CA SER A 172 1.31 5.82 -9.64
C SER A 172 2.00 5.91 -11.00
N ASN A 173 3.34 6.04 -11.03
CA ASN A 173 4.12 6.16 -12.27
C ASN A 173 4.93 4.89 -12.55
N ALA A 174 4.28 3.88 -13.10
CA ALA A 174 4.88 2.61 -13.47
C ALA A 174 5.78 2.65 -14.72
N SER A 175 5.79 3.76 -15.49
CA SER A 175 6.60 3.89 -16.70
C SER A 175 8.06 4.23 -16.39
N ALA A 176 9.00 3.47 -16.97
CA ALA A 176 10.42 3.77 -16.88
C ALA A 176 10.86 4.94 -17.78
N ARG A 177 10.07 5.28 -18.78
CA ARG A 177 10.38 6.40 -19.70
C ARG A 177 9.89 7.71 -19.10
N ARG A 178 10.80 8.59 -18.69
CA ARG A 178 10.50 10.02 -18.69
C ARG A 178 10.20 10.42 -20.13
N VAL A 179 9.04 10.97 -20.38
CA VAL A 179 8.80 11.74 -21.62
C VAL A 179 9.73 12.94 -21.53
N SER A 180 10.92 12.85 -22.12
CA SER A 180 11.76 14.01 -22.35
C SER A 180 10.97 14.90 -23.29
N SER A 181 10.53 16.07 -22.80
CA SER A 181 9.98 17.13 -23.61
C SER A 181 10.94 17.39 -24.75
N ILE A 182 10.54 17.05 -25.97
CA ILE A 182 11.24 17.46 -27.17
C ILE A 182 11.08 18.98 -27.24
N LYS A 183 12.05 19.71 -26.69
CA LYS A 183 12.25 21.13 -27.04
C LYS A 183 12.59 21.14 -28.49
N GLY A 184 11.60 21.44 -29.33
CA GLY A 184 11.82 21.79 -30.71
C GLY A 184 12.81 22.98 -30.77
N LYS A 185 14.02 22.72 -31.20
CA LYS A 185 14.89 23.79 -31.74
C LYS A 185 14.27 24.19 -33.06
N GLY A 186 13.56 25.31 -33.06
CA GLY A 186 13.35 26.08 -34.28
C GLY A 186 14.72 26.49 -34.79
N ASN A 187 15.02 26.13 -36.01
CA ASN A 187 16.09 26.71 -36.80
C ASN A 187 15.51 27.91 -37.51
N GLU A 188 16.12 29.06 -37.28
CA GLU A 188 16.15 30.17 -38.21
C GLU A 188 16.93 29.79 -39.48
#